data_23e8c088991b62620f07b2173b5c9953
#
_entry.id   23e8c088991b62620f07b2173b5c9953
#
_cell.length_a   1.000
_cell.length_b   1.000
_cell.length_c   1.000
_cell.angle_alpha   90.00
_cell.angle_beta   90.00
_cell.angle_gamma   90.00
#
_symmetry.space_group_name_H-M   'P 1'
#
loop_
_entity.id
_entity.type
_entity.pdbx_description
1 polymer ?
#
loop_
_entity_poly.entity_id
_entity_poly.type
_entity_poly.pdbx_seq_one_letter_code
_entity_poly.pdbx_strand_id
1 'polypeptide(L)'
;VPDPASQFQPDGVHGHSQVLDHGAYAWRVDEWRGRPWHEAVIYELHVGLFGSYAEVEHFLPRLVELGVTAVELMPLGEFPGRRNWGYDGVLPFAPASAYGTPEQLKHLIDSAHGMGLMVFVDVIYNHFGPDGNYLAQYAAAFFRDDRQTPWGQAIDFRRGEVREFFYENALMWLLDYRVDGLRFDAVHAIPDSAFLVEMARRLRGAAGPERHLHLVLENDDNRASLLRQGYDAQWNDDGHHALHVLLTGENDGYYQDYPEPLRCLARCLAEGFVYQGEANRHGRPRGEPSADLAPDAFVLFLQNHDQVGNRAFGERLSVLAEPQALRLAIALQLLAPMIPLLFMGEECAAREPFLYFTDHQGELADAVREGRRKEFGEFGRFGEGATLASLPDPNAVETFERSRPG
;
A
#
# COMPACT_ATOMS: atom_id res chain seq x y z
N VAL A 1 5.51 -27.86 5.51
CA VAL A 1 5.74 -26.44 5.85
C VAL A 1 6.50 -25.82 4.69
N PRO A 2 6.00 -24.77 4.04
CA PRO A 2 6.69 -24.09 2.96
C PRO A 2 7.99 -23.43 3.46
N ASP A 3 8.91 -23.20 2.52
CA ASP A 3 10.08 -22.38 2.76
C ASP A 3 9.65 -20.91 2.92
N PRO A 4 10.08 -20.18 3.96
CA PRO A 4 9.72 -18.77 4.14
C PRO A 4 10.23 -17.86 3.02
N ALA A 5 11.26 -18.27 2.29
CA ALA A 5 11.78 -17.61 1.11
C ALA A 5 11.31 -18.28 -0.20
N SER A 6 10.23 -19.08 -0.16
CA SER A 6 9.63 -19.66 -1.36
C SER A 6 9.28 -18.57 -2.37
N GLN A 7 9.65 -18.79 -3.61
CA GLN A 7 9.41 -17.83 -4.70
C GLN A 7 8.15 -18.13 -5.51
N PHE A 8 7.50 -19.27 -5.26
CA PHE A 8 6.17 -19.56 -5.77
C PHE A 8 5.50 -20.70 -4.99
N GLN A 9 4.21 -20.51 -4.70
CA GLN A 9 3.37 -21.43 -3.94
C GLN A 9 2.11 -21.80 -4.76
N PRO A 10 2.23 -22.70 -5.75
CA PRO A 10 1.08 -23.02 -6.64
C PRO A 10 -0.12 -23.60 -5.90
N ASP A 11 0.12 -24.23 -4.74
CA ASP A 11 -0.89 -24.87 -3.90
C ASP A 11 -1.21 -24.06 -2.62
N GLY A 12 -0.88 -22.75 -2.61
CA GLY A 12 -1.16 -21.84 -1.50
C GLY A 12 -0.18 -21.98 -0.32
N VAL A 13 -0.44 -21.20 0.74
CA VAL A 13 0.47 -20.98 1.88
C VAL A 13 0.82 -22.26 2.70
N HIS A 14 0.05 -23.32 2.56
CA HIS A 14 0.29 -24.60 3.23
C HIS A 14 0.87 -25.66 2.30
N GLY A 15 0.95 -25.35 1.01
CA GLY A 15 1.36 -26.28 -0.05
C GLY A 15 2.87 -26.43 -0.22
N HIS A 16 3.24 -27.00 -1.34
CA HIS A 16 4.63 -27.19 -1.73
C HIS A 16 5.19 -25.93 -2.40
N SER A 17 6.44 -25.62 -2.09
CA SER A 17 7.18 -24.56 -2.78
C SER A 17 7.66 -25.05 -4.14
N GLN A 18 7.48 -24.27 -5.18
CA GLN A 18 8.03 -24.54 -6.50
C GLN A 18 9.34 -23.76 -6.67
N VAL A 19 10.37 -24.45 -7.15
CA VAL A 19 11.65 -23.82 -7.50
C VAL A 19 11.49 -23.05 -8.80
N LEU A 20 11.94 -21.81 -8.81
CA LEU A 20 11.96 -20.94 -9.98
C LEU A 20 13.37 -20.68 -10.46
N ASP A 21 13.52 -20.55 -11.77
CA ASP A 21 14.70 -19.96 -12.42
C ASP A 21 14.33 -18.59 -12.97
N HIS A 22 14.64 -17.54 -12.23
CA HIS A 22 14.37 -16.17 -12.66
C HIS A 22 15.11 -15.79 -13.95
N GLY A 23 16.25 -16.44 -14.25
CA GLY A 23 17.02 -16.25 -15.49
C GLY A 23 16.37 -16.83 -16.72
N ALA A 24 15.38 -17.72 -16.58
CA ALA A 24 14.67 -18.31 -17.70
C ALA A 24 13.73 -17.34 -18.43
N TYR A 25 13.31 -16.24 -17.79
CA TYR A 25 12.45 -15.25 -18.42
C TYR A 25 13.25 -14.34 -19.35
N ALA A 26 12.85 -14.29 -20.61
CA ALA A 26 13.47 -13.43 -21.64
C ALA A 26 12.76 -12.06 -21.68
N TRP A 27 13.35 -11.07 -21.03
CA TRP A 27 12.85 -9.69 -21.05
C TRP A 27 12.91 -9.10 -22.46
N ARG A 28 11.86 -8.40 -22.85
CA ARG A 28 11.75 -7.75 -24.16
C ARG A 28 12.30 -6.32 -24.15
N VAL A 29 12.25 -5.66 -22.98
CA VAL A 29 12.62 -4.25 -22.82
C VAL A 29 13.84 -4.14 -21.90
N ASP A 30 15.02 -4.58 -22.38
CA ASP A 30 16.26 -4.58 -21.62
C ASP A 30 16.82 -3.17 -21.34
N GLU A 31 16.52 -2.21 -22.23
CA GLU A 31 17.02 -0.83 -22.12
C GLU A 31 16.20 0.04 -21.15
N TRP A 32 15.17 -0.50 -20.51
CA TRP A 32 14.36 0.23 -19.55
C TRP A 32 15.20 0.65 -18.33
N ARG A 33 15.09 1.93 -17.96
CA ARG A 33 15.82 2.50 -16.81
C ARG A 33 14.89 3.20 -15.81
N GLY A 34 13.58 3.08 -16.00
CA GLY A 34 12.58 3.84 -15.22
C GLY A 34 12.38 5.24 -15.78
N ARG A 35 11.67 6.07 -15.03
CA ARG A 35 11.44 7.50 -15.32
C ARG A 35 11.88 8.33 -14.12
N PRO A 36 12.28 9.61 -14.33
CA PRO A 36 12.54 10.53 -13.23
C PRO A 36 11.34 10.68 -12.29
N TRP A 37 11.57 10.81 -10.99
CA TRP A 37 10.52 10.84 -9.97
C TRP A 37 9.46 11.93 -10.21
N HIS A 38 9.87 13.13 -10.58
CA HIS A 38 8.98 14.25 -10.84
C HIS A 38 8.04 14.05 -12.05
N GLU A 39 8.21 12.99 -12.83
CA GLU A 39 7.29 12.59 -13.89
C GLU A 39 6.22 11.59 -13.40
N ALA A 40 6.29 11.15 -12.14
CA ALA A 40 5.38 10.14 -11.61
C ALA A 40 3.95 10.69 -11.50
N VAL A 41 3.01 9.96 -12.09
CA VAL A 41 1.56 10.01 -11.87
C VAL A 41 1.18 8.58 -11.54
N ILE A 42 0.90 8.30 -10.28
CA ILE A 42 0.72 6.95 -9.75
C ILE A 42 -0.75 6.53 -9.87
N TYR A 43 -0.99 5.29 -10.26
CA TYR A 43 -2.29 4.65 -10.24
C TYR A 43 -2.21 3.39 -9.38
N GLU A 44 -2.84 3.43 -8.20
CA GLU A 44 -2.90 2.31 -7.27
C GLU A 44 -4.04 1.36 -7.65
N LEU A 45 -3.73 0.06 -7.71
CA LEU A 45 -4.73 -0.96 -8.03
C LEU A 45 -4.51 -2.28 -7.29
N HIS A 46 -5.61 -3.03 -7.13
CA HIS A 46 -5.64 -4.38 -6.57
C HIS A 46 -5.79 -5.42 -7.68
N VAL A 47 -4.76 -6.24 -7.92
CA VAL A 47 -4.71 -7.19 -9.05
C VAL A 47 -5.92 -8.15 -9.06
N GLY A 48 -6.30 -8.71 -7.91
CA GLY A 48 -7.40 -9.68 -7.83
C GLY A 48 -8.76 -9.12 -8.21
N LEU A 49 -8.99 -7.81 -8.04
CA LEU A 49 -10.25 -7.17 -8.47
C LEU A 49 -10.32 -7.00 -9.99
N PHE A 50 -9.18 -6.87 -10.66
CA PHE A 50 -9.10 -6.98 -12.13
C PHE A 50 -9.20 -8.43 -12.61
N GLY A 51 -8.88 -9.41 -11.75
CA GLY A 51 -8.96 -10.83 -12.03
C GLY A 51 -7.62 -11.55 -12.00
N SER A 52 -6.62 -11.04 -12.70
CA SER A 52 -5.28 -11.63 -12.80
C SER A 52 -4.24 -10.63 -13.29
N TYR A 53 -2.96 -11.01 -13.28
CA TYR A 53 -1.89 -10.23 -13.91
C TYR A 53 -2.17 -9.94 -15.40
N ALA A 54 -2.74 -10.90 -16.14
CA ALA A 54 -3.07 -10.71 -17.54
C ALA A 54 -4.20 -9.69 -17.75
N GLU A 55 -5.19 -9.66 -16.89
CA GLU A 55 -6.27 -8.67 -16.98
C GLU A 55 -5.78 -7.26 -16.63
N VAL A 56 -4.87 -7.12 -15.68
CA VAL A 56 -4.19 -5.83 -15.42
C VAL A 56 -3.37 -5.41 -16.65
N GLU A 57 -2.66 -6.33 -17.29
CA GLU A 57 -1.91 -6.03 -18.51
C GLU A 57 -2.82 -5.48 -19.62
N HIS A 58 -4.00 -6.06 -19.81
CA HIS A 58 -4.99 -5.57 -20.79
C HIS A 58 -5.50 -4.16 -20.47
N PHE A 59 -5.43 -3.75 -19.22
CA PHE A 59 -5.85 -2.41 -18.78
C PHE A 59 -4.77 -1.33 -18.95
N LEU A 60 -3.49 -1.69 -19.04
CA LEU A 60 -2.38 -0.74 -19.15
C LEU A 60 -2.54 0.32 -20.26
N PRO A 61 -2.99 0.00 -21.48
CA PRO A 61 -3.16 1.02 -22.53
C PRO A 61 -4.09 2.16 -22.12
N ARG A 62 -5.16 1.86 -21.35
CA ARG A 62 -6.08 2.88 -20.83
C ARG A 62 -5.38 3.81 -19.84
N LEU A 63 -4.50 3.28 -19.00
CA LEU A 63 -3.71 4.10 -18.06
C LEU A 63 -2.75 5.03 -18.80
N VAL A 64 -2.12 4.54 -19.88
CA VAL A 64 -1.26 5.38 -20.73
C VAL A 64 -2.06 6.52 -21.37
N GLU A 65 -3.26 6.24 -21.90
CA GLU A 65 -4.16 7.25 -22.48
C GLU A 65 -4.59 8.30 -21.42
N LEU A 66 -4.76 7.88 -20.17
CA LEU A 66 -5.08 8.77 -19.05
C LEU A 66 -3.90 9.68 -18.66
N GLY A 67 -2.68 9.32 -19.02
CA GLY A 67 -1.47 10.04 -18.66
C GLY A 67 -0.79 9.53 -17.38
N VAL A 68 -1.20 8.35 -16.87
CA VAL A 68 -0.51 7.64 -15.79
C VAL A 68 0.89 7.24 -16.25
N THR A 69 1.86 7.32 -15.36
CA THR A 69 3.26 6.98 -15.64
C THR A 69 3.82 5.91 -14.70
N ALA A 70 3.09 5.58 -13.64
CA ALA A 70 3.44 4.52 -12.69
C ALA A 70 2.19 3.75 -12.25
N VAL A 71 2.24 2.43 -12.27
CA VAL A 71 1.21 1.55 -11.69
C VAL A 71 1.73 1.04 -10.36
N GLU A 72 1.00 1.28 -9.27
CA GLU A 72 1.30 0.74 -7.96
C GLU A 72 0.39 -0.44 -7.66
N LEU A 73 0.99 -1.61 -7.53
CA LEU A 73 0.29 -2.85 -7.23
C LEU A 73 0.19 -3.02 -5.72
N MET A 74 -1.03 -3.10 -5.19
CA MET A 74 -1.27 -3.51 -3.81
C MET A 74 -0.54 -4.83 -3.53
N PRO A 75 -0.27 -5.18 -2.25
CA PRO A 75 0.70 -6.22 -1.93
C PRO A 75 0.51 -7.53 -2.67
N LEU A 76 1.61 -8.11 -3.14
CA LEU A 76 1.63 -9.31 -3.95
C LEU A 76 2.12 -10.57 -3.21
N GLY A 77 2.58 -10.47 -1.95
CA GLY A 77 3.04 -11.62 -1.19
C GLY A 77 1.94 -12.69 -1.03
N GLU A 78 2.30 -13.97 -1.15
CA GLU A 78 1.34 -15.08 -1.04
C GLU A 78 0.60 -15.05 0.30
N PHE A 79 -0.73 -15.12 0.25
CA PHE A 79 -1.66 -15.05 1.36
C PHE A 79 -2.62 -16.26 1.36
N PRO A 80 -3.27 -16.58 2.50
CA PRO A 80 -4.23 -17.68 2.56
C PRO A 80 -5.50 -17.38 1.77
N GLY A 81 -6.00 -18.40 1.04
CA GLY A 81 -7.22 -18.30 0.24
C GLY A 81 -6.99 -17.66 -1.12
N ARG A 82 -8.03 -17.02 -1.66
CA ARG A 82 -8.02 -16.44 -3.02
C ARG A 82 -8.35 -14.96 -3.05
N ARG A 83 -8.83 -14.40 -1.94
CA ARG A 83 -9.27 -13.01 -1.81
C ARG A 83 -8.64 -12.39 -0.58
N ASN A 84 -7.80 -11.42 -0.78
CA ASN A 84 -7.16 -10.65 0.30
C ASN A 84 -6.74 -9.30 -0.27
N TRP A 85 -6.74 -8.26 0.53
CA TRP A 85 -6.11 -6.99 0.14
C TRP A 85 -4.61 -7.16 -0.17
N GLY A 86 -4.00 -8.21 0.38
CA GLY A 86 -2.58 -8.51 0.28
C GLY A 86 -1.79 -8.27 1.57
N TYR A 87 -2.41 -7.61 2.58
CA TYR A 87 -1.74 -7.28 3.85
C TYR A 87 -1.69 -8.46 4.85
N ASP A 88 -2.33 -9.58 4.56
CA ASP A 88 -2.17 -10.84 5.29
C ASP A 88 -1.15 -11.79 4.64
N GLY A 89 -0.22 -11.26 3.84
CA GLY A 89 0.84 -12.03 3.21
C GLY A 89 1.75 -12.71 4.22
N VAL A 90 2.15 -13.95 3.93
CA VAL A 90 2.99 -14.77 4.83
C VAL A 90 4.25 -15.30 4.16
N LEU A 91 4.33 -15.25 2.84
CA LEU A 91 5.49 -15.66 2.04
C LEU A 91 5.85 -14.51 1.08
N PRO A 92 6.63 -13.51 1.55
CA PRO A 92 6.85 -12.27 0.82
C PRO A 92 7.65 -12.44 -0.48
N PHE A 93 8.38 -13.55 -0.63
CA PHE A 93 9.13 -13.86 -1.85
C PHE A 93 8.26 -14.50 -2.94
N ALA A 94 7.08 -15.03 -2.60
CA ALA A 94 6.17 -15.67 -3.55
C ALA A 94 5.08 -14.69 -3.99
N PRO A 95 5.00 -14.31 -5.27
CA PRO A 95 3.82 -13.61 -5.79
C PRO A 95 2.57 -14.47 -5.62
N ALA A 96 1.47 -13.84 -5.22
CA ALA A 96 0.21 -14.51 -4.91
C ALA A 96 -0.28 -15.38 -6.08
N SER A 97 -0.37 -16.67 -5.84
CA SER A 97 -0.81 -17.68 -6.83
C SER A 97 -2.25 -17.46 -7.29
N ALA A 98 -3.05 -16.78 -6.45
CA ALA A 98 -4.42 -16.37 -6.79
C ALA A 98 -4.48 -15.38 -7.97
N TYR A 99 -3.39 -14.67 -8.28
CA TYR A 99 -3.31 -13.67 -9.36
C TYR A 99 -2.68 -14.22 -10.64
N GLY A 100 -1.98 -15.35 -10.56
CA GLY A 100 -1.29 -15.97 -11.69
C GLY A 100 0.08 -16.52 -11.33
N THR A 101 0.91 -16.73 -12.34
CA THR A 101 2.28 -17.25 -12.17
C THR A 101 3.32 -16.13 -12.11
N PRO A 102 4.53 -16.41 -11.57
CA PRO A 102 5.64 -15.47 -11.60
C PRO A 102 6.01 -14.98 -13.00
N GLU A 103 5.91 -15.84 -14.01
CA GLU A 103 6.15 -15.47 -15.42
C GLU A 103 5.09 -14.48 -15.92
N GLN A 104 3.82 -14.65 -15.52
CA GLN A 104 2.75 -13.72 -15.89
C GLN A 104 2.95 -12.36 -15.24
N LEU A 105 3.44 -12.31 -14.00
CA LEU A 105 3.80 -11.05 -13.35
C LEU A 105 4.97 -10.37 -14.09
N LYS A 106 6.02 -11.12 -14.44
CA LYS A 106 7.13 -10.57 -15.25
C LYS A 106 6.65 -10.07 -16.61
N HIS A 107 5.69 -10.76 -17.22
CA HIS A 107 5.11 -10.35 -18.51
C HIS A 107 4.32 -9.04 -18.37
N LEU A 108 3.55 -8.88 -17.31
CA LEU A 108 2.86 -7.62 -16.98
C LEU A 108 3.87 -6.46 -16.84
N ILE A 109 4.94 -6.66 -16.07
CA ILE A 109 5.97 -5.63 -15.84
C ILE A 109 6.69 -5.28 -17.15
N ASP A 110 7.09 -6.28 -17.94
CA ASP A 110 7.74 -6.10 -19.23
C ASP A 110 6.85 -5.35 -20.23
N SER A 111 5.55 -5.64 -20.23
CA SER A 111 4.55 -4.94 -21.04
C SER A 111 4.37 -3.48 -20.58
N ALA A 112 4.32 -3.23 -19.28
CA ALA A 112 4.26 -1.88 -18.71
C ALA A 112 5.48 -1.05 -19.13
N HIS A 113 6.68 -1.61 -19.02
CA HIS A 113 7.94 -0.98 -19.47
C HIS A 113 7.91 -0.67 -20.97
N GLY A 114 7.39 -1.60 -21.79
CA GLY A 114 7.23 -1.39 -23.23
C GLY A 114 6.29 -0.25 -23.60
N MET A 115 5.39 0.12 -22.70
CA MET A 115 4.47 1.26 -22.80
C MET A 115 4.97 2.53 -22.11
N GLY A 116 6.16 2.49 -21.51
CA GLY A 116 6.73 3.61 -20.75
C GLY A 116 6.15 3.83 -19.37
N LEU A 117 5.50 2.80 -18.80
CA LEU A 117 4.97 2.80 -17.44
C LEU A 117 5.98 2.19 -16.46
N MET A 118 6.21 2.86 -15.34
CA MET A 118 6.86 2.27 -14.17
C MET A 118 5.90 1.30 -13.46
N VAL A 119 6.45 0.33 -12.74
CA VAL A 119 5.69 -0.56 -11.87
C VAL A 119 6.24 -0.48 -10.45
N PHE A 120 5.38 -0.16 -9.49
CA PHE A 120 5.68 -0.17 -8.07
C PHE A 120 4.96 -1.32 -7.40
N VAL A 121 5.55 -1.85 -6.34
CA VAL A 121 4.95 -2.90 -5.50
C VAL A 121 4.91 -2.43 -4.06
N ASP A 122 3.77 -2.65 -3.43
CA ASP A 122 3.60 -2.42 -2.00
C ASP A 122 4.17 -3.61 -1.22
N VAL A 123 5.09 -3.36 -0.28
CA VAL A 123 5.78 -4.37 0.50
C VAL A 123 5.53 -4.21 2.00
N ILE A 124 5.22 -5.33 2.67
CA ILE A 124 4.86 -5.37 4.08
C ILE A 124 6.03 -5.99 4.86
N TYR A 125 6.80 -5.15 5.56
CA TYR A 125 7.94 -5.59 6.35
C TYR A 125 7.75 -5.38 7.86
N ASN A 126 6.59 -4.89 8.27
CA ASN A 126 6.23 -4.62 9.67
C ASN A 126 5.56 -5.81 10.35
N HIS A 127 4.93 -6.73 9.60
CA HIS A 127 4.24 -7.90 10.15
C HIS A 127 4.09 -9.03 9.11
N PHE A 128 3.52 -10.15 9.53
CA PHE A 128 3.06 -11.24 8.69
C PHE A 128 1.59 -11.52 8.98
N GLY A 129 0.89 -12.06 8.01
CA GLY A 129 -0.48 -12.51 8.18
C GLY A 129 -0.64 -13.61 9.24
N PRO A 130 -1.87 -13.82 9.73
CA PRO A 130 -2.15 -14.70 10.86
C PRO A 130 -2.20 -16.19 10.51
N ASP A 131 -2.35 -16.56 9.23
CA ASP A 131 -2.48 -17.94 8.76
C ASP A 131 -1.41 -18.27 7.71
N GLY A 132 -0.70 -19.38 7.89
CA GLY A 132 0.37 -19.83 6.99
C GLY A 132 1.77 -19.35 7.35
N ASN A 133 1.93 -18.46 8.33
CA ASN A 133 3.25 -18.09 8.86
C ASN A 133 3.74 -19.12 9.90
N TYR A 134 4.74 -19.88 9.52
CA TYR A 134 5.33 -20.90 10.38
C TYR A 134 6.65 -20.48 11.03
N LEU A 135 7.17 -19.28 10.71
CA LEU A 135 8.46 -18.80 11.21
C LEU A 135 8.57 -18.85 12.74
N ALA A 136 7.51 -18.47 13.46
CA ALA A 136 7.52 -18.50 14.92
C ALA A 136 7.71 -19.91 15.51
N GLN A 137 7.40 -20.98 14.76
CA GLN A 137 7.50 -22.36 15.23
C GLN A 137 8.92 -22.93 15.13
N TYR A 138 9.70 -22.54 14.13
CA TYR A 138 11.05 -23.09 13.90
C TYR A 138 12.17 -22.03 13.91
N ALA A 139 11.81 -20.77 13.83
CA ALA A 139 12.73 -19.63 13.89
C ALA A 139 12.21 -18.56 14.87
N ALA A 140 11.88 -18.96 16.11
CA ALA A 140 11.28 -18.06 17.11
C ALA A 140 12.07 -16.76 17.31
N ALA A 141 13.41 -16.80 17.11
CA ALA A 141 14.28 -15.65 17.18
C ALA A 141 14.04 -14.60 16.06
N PHE A 142 13.20 -14.89 15.08
CA PHE A 142 12.75 -13.93 14.07
C PHE A 142 11.85 -12.86 14.65
N PHE A 143 11.20 -13.15 15.76
CA PHE A 143 10.25 -12.28 16.44
C PHE A 143 10.75 -11.86 17.82
N ARG A 144 10.23 -10.72 18.29
CA ARG A 144 10.49 -10.20 19.63
C ARG A 144 9.49 -10.78 20.63
N ASP A 145 9.97 -11.27 21.76
CA ASP A 145 9.17 -11.73 22.89
C ASP A 145 8.75 -10.56 23.83
N ASP A 146 9.49 -9.44 23.75
CA ASP A 146 9.31 -8.25 24.59
C ASP A 146 8.43 -7.18 23.96
N ARG A 147 7.91 -7.38 22.71
CA ARG A 147 7.12 -6.37 22.02
C ARG A 147 6.02 -6.99 21.17
N GLN A 148 4.82 -6.44 21.34
CA GLN A 148 3.65 -6.75 20.51
C GLN A 148 3.31 -5.58 19.59
N THR A 149 2.72 -5.89 18.46
CA THR A 149 2.10 -4.93 17.52
C THR A 149 0.63 -5.27 17.36
N PRO A 150 -0.18 -4.41 16.74
CA PRO A 150 -1.57 -4.76 16.42
C PRO A 150 -1.74 -6.06 15.62
N TRP A 151 -0.71 -6.46 14.88
CA TRP A 151 -0.71 -7.65 14.01
C TRP A 151 0.00 -8.87 14.63
N GLY A 152 0.43 -8.80 15.89
CA GLY A 152 1.13 -9.89 16.59
C GLY A 152 2.51 -9.51 17.10
N GLN A 153 3.40 -10.51 17.28
CA GLN A 153 4.75 -10.26 17.74
C GLN A 153 5.53 -9.39 16.74
N ALA A 154 6.24 -8.38 17.26
CA ALA A 154 7.09 -7.53 16.44
C ALA A 154 8.26 -8.34 15.84
N ILE A 155 8.61 -8.06 14.60
CA ILE A 155 9.79 -8.61 13.92
C ILE A 155 11.06 -8.07 14.59
N ASP A 156 12.07 -8.93 14.79
CA ASP A 156 13.32 -8.57 15.49
C ASP A 156 14.40 -8.06 14.55
N PHE A 157 14.27 -6.84 14.08
CA PHE A 157 15.27 -6.18 13.22
C PHE A 157 16.63 -5.89 13.90
N ARG A 158 16.82 -6.23 15.19
CA ARG A 158 18.14 -6.20 15.84
C ARG A 158 19.06 -7.29 15.30
N ARG A 159 18.49 -8.34 14.66
CA ARG A 159 19.20 -9.49 14.13
C ARG A 159 19.56 -9.28 12.66
N GLY A 160 20.82 -9.54 12.33
CA GLY A 160 21.33 -9.39 10.97
C GLY A 160 20.62 -10.30 9.97
N GLU A 161 20.34 -11.54 10.35
CA GLU A 161 19.66 -12.54 9.52
C GLU A 161 18.22 -12.13 9.18
N VAL A 162 17.52 -11.49 10.12
CA VAL A 162 16.18 -10.97 9.90
C VAL A 162 16.20 -9.78 8.93
N ARG A 163 17.17 -8.87 9.12
CA ARG A 163 17.38 -7.76 8.16
C ARG A 163 17.69 -8.28 6.77
N GLU A 164 18.59 -9.27 6.69
CA GLU A 164 19.00 -9.86 5.41
C GLU A 164 17.83 -10.48 4.66
N PHE A 165 16.92 -11.18 5.36
CA PHE A 165 15.71 -11.74 4.77
C PHE A 165 14.88 -10.68 4.03
N PHE A 166 14.66 -9.50 4.63
CA PHE A 166 13.89 -8.44 4.00
C PHE A 166 14.68 -7.66 2.95
N TYR A 167 16.00 -7.54 3.11
CA TYR A 167 16.85 -6.95 2.06
C TYR A 167 16.85 -7.81 0.80
N GLU A 168 16.99 -9.11 0.92
CA GLU A 168 16.93 -10.05 -0.20
C GLU A 168 15.54 -10.05 -0.86
N ASN A 169 14.47 -9.93 -0.08
CA ASN A 169 13.13 -9.79 -0.64
C ASN A 169 12.99 -8.51 -1.48
N ALA A 170 13.42 -7.37 -0.96
CA ALA A 170 13.38 -6.12 -1.71
C ALA A 170 14.27 -6.15 -2.97
N LEU A 171 15.44 -6.80 -2.87
CA LEU A 171 16.34 -6.99 -4.02
C LEU A 171 15.73 -7.93 -5.07
N MET A 172 15.00 -8.97 -4.68
CA MET A 172 14.27 -9.84 -5.60
C MET A 172 13.25 -9.03 -6.41
N TRP A 173 12.44 -8.20 -5.76
CA TRP A 173 11.51 -7.33 -6.49
C TRP A 173 12.23 -6.41 -7.47
N LEU A 174 13.33 -5.80 -7.04
CA LEU A 174 14.10 -4.87 -7.85
C LEU A 174 14.84 -5.53 -9.01
N LEU A 175 15.48 -6.68 -8.78
CA LEU A 175 16.42 -7.28 -9.74
C LEU A 175 15.78 -8.39 -10.57
N ASP A 176 15.00 -9.28 -9.93
CA ASP A 176 14.42 -10.44 -10.59
C ASP A 176 13.07 -10.12 -11.27
N TYR A 177 12.28 -9.22 -10.66
CA TYR A 177 11.02 -8.71 -11.25
C TYR A 177 11.17 -7.36 -11.93
N ARG A 178 12.30 -6.68 -11.75
CA ARG A 178 12.65 -5.40 -12.37
C ARG A 178 11.66 -4.27 -12.06
N VAL A 179 11.00 -4.29 -10.88
CA VAL A 179 10.11 -3.18 -10.48
C VAL A 179 10.88 -1.87 -10.32
N ASP A 180 10.23 -0.76 -10.60
CA ASP A 180 10.82 0.59 -10.58
C ASP A 180 10.72 1.27 -9.22
N GLY A 181 9.87 0.75 -8.33
CA GLY A 181 9.71 1.30 -7.00
C GLY A 181 9.08 0.34 -6.02
N LEU A 182 9.27 0.65 -4.73
CA LEU A 182 8.64 -0.02 -3.61
C LEU A 182 7.94 1.00 -2.72
N ARG A 183 6.70 0.73 -2.35
CA ARG A 183 5.99 1.42 -1.27
C ARG A 183 6.11 0.56 -0.02
N PHE A 184 6.65 1.12 1.04
CA PHE A 184 6.87 0.42 2.32
C PHE A 184 5.71 0.70 3.26
N ASP A 185 4.96 -0.35 3.55
CA ASP A 185 3.80 -0.33 4.43
C ASP A 185 4.17 -0.05 5.88
N ALA A 186 3.38 0.81 6.53
CA ALA A 186 3.38 1.06 7.97
C ALA A 186 4.77 1.12 8.62
N VAL A 187 5.71 1.87 8.03
CA VAL A 187 7.09 1.93 8.57
C VAL A 187 7.18 2.52 9.97
N HIS A 188 6.16 3.23 10.43
CA HIS A 188 6.04 3.70 11.81
C HIS A 188 5.94 2.52 12.81
N ALA A 189 5.43 1.37 12.37
CA ALA A 189 5.38 0.15 13.19
C ALA A 189 6.73 -0.61 13.24
N ILE A 190 7.71 -0.24 12.40
CA ILE A 190 9.07 -0.78 12.42
C ILE A 190 9.91 0.02 13.42
N PRO A 191 10.32 -0.59 14.54
CA PRO A 191 10.96 0.15 15.65
C PRO A 191 12.41 0.57 15.35
N ASP A 192 13.01 0.03 14.30
CA ASP A 192 14.42 0.19 13.98
C ASP A 192 14.61 1.03 12.70
N SER A 193 14.79 2.34 12.88
CA SER A 193 15.05 3.26 11.77
C SER A 193 16.33 2.95 11.01
N ALA A 194 17.34 2.35 11.67
CA ALA A 194 18.60 2.01 11.01
C ALA A 194 18.41 0.90 9.97
N PHE A 195 17.43 0.00 10.18
CA PHE A 195 17.03 -0.97 9.17
C PHE A 195 16.52 -0.29 7.90
N LEU A 196 15.62 0.69 8.04
CA LEU A 196 15.05 1.44 6.91
C LEU A 196 16.11 2.21 6.14
N VAL A 197 17.02 2.90 6.85
CA VAL A 197 18.12 3.65 6.21
C VAL A 197 19.06 2.70 5.44
N GLU A 198 19.39 1.56 6.03
CA GLU A 198 20.24 0.56 5.37
C GLU A 198 19.51 -0.06 4.17
N MET A 199 18.20 -0.28 4.24
CA MET A 199 17.36 -0.75 3.13
C MET A 199 17.50 0.19 1.92
N ALA A 200 17.25 1.49 2.12
CA ALA A 200 17.36 2.47 1.03
C ALA A 200 18.77 2.48 0.43
N ARG A 201 19.81 2.47 1.28
CA ARG A 201 21.20 2.45 0.83
C ARG A 201 21.53 1.22 -0.03
N ARG A 202 21.11 0.02 0.39
CA ARG A 202 21.35 -1.24 -0.35
C ARG A 202 20.62 -1.26 -1.68
N LEU A 203 19.35 -0.89 -1.71
CA LEU A 203 18.55 -0.89 -2.93
C LEU A 203 19.12 0.09 -3.97
N ARG A 204 19.48 1.31 -3.53
CA ARG A 204 20.11 2.27 -4.44
C ARG A 204 21.47 1.80 -4.94
N GLY A 205 22.25 1.15 -4.08
CA GLY A 205 23.52 0.53 -4.49
C GLY A 205 23.34 -0.57 -5.54
N ALA A 206 22.30 -1.39 -5.41
CA ALA A 206 21.99 -2.47 -6.35
C ALA A 206 21.40 -1.96 -7.67
N ALA A 207 20.55 -0.93 -7.62
CA ALA A 207 20.01 -0.30 -8.82
C ALA A 207 21.09 0.35 -9.70
N GLY A 208 22.13 0.90 -9.06
CA GLY A 208 23.17 1.66 -9.74
C GLY A 208 22.71 3.05 -10.20
N PRO A 209 23.62 3.87 -10.74
CA PRO A 209 23.33 5.27 -11.06
C PRO A 209 22.46 5.47 -12.31
N GLU A 210 22.39 4.48 -13.18
CA GLU A 210 21.67 4.58 -14.46
C GLU A 210 20.19 4.24 -14.36
N ARG A 211 19.75 3.67 -13.22
CA ARG A 211 18.37 3.25 -13.05
C ARG A 211 17.62 4.17 -12.08
N HIS A 212 16.50 4.69 -12.52
CA HIS A 212 15.54 5.38 -11.66
C HIS A 212 14.82 4.38 -10.77
N LEU A 213 15.16 4.38 -9.49
CA LEU A 213 14.49 3.57 -8.46
C LEU A 213 13.79 4.51 -7.49
N HIS A 214 12.52 4.21 -7.18
CA HIS A 214 11.70 5.04 -6.29
C HIS A 214 11.31 4.27 -5.03
N LEU A 215 11.59 4.88 -3.87
CA LEU A 215 11.31 4.31 -2.56
C LEU A 215 10.34 5.24 -1.84
N VAL A 216 9.12 4.75 -1.63
CA VAL A 216 8.01 5.51 -1.07
C VAL A 216 7.62 4.95 0.29
N LEU A 217 7.32 5.80 1.26
CA LEU A 217 6.96 5.41 2.61
C LEU A 217 5.47 5.62 2.87
N GLU A 218 4.86 4.72 3.62
CA GLU A 218 3.68 5.02 4.41
C GLU A 218 4.10 5.14 5.87
N ASN A 219 3.87 6.32 6.47
CA ASN A 219 4.41 6.63 7.80
C ASN A 219 3.52 7.62 8.56
N ASP A 220 2.65 7.13 9.42
CA ASP A 220 1.77 7.96 10.25
C ASP A 220 2.53 8.92 11.19
N ASP A 221 3.76 8.57 11.55
CA ASP A 221 4.62 9.43 12.40
C ASP A 221 5.17 10.68 11.68
N ASN A 222 5.00 10.83 10.36
CA ASN A 222 5.52 11.94 9.56
C ASN A 222 7.02 12.22 9.81
N ARG A 223 7.86 11.15 9.76
CA ARG A 223 9.31 11.27 10.01
C ARG A 223 10.05 11.78 8.76
N ALA A 224 10.11 13.11 8.61
CA ALA A 224 10.81 13.77 7.52
C ALA A 224 12.31 13.41 7.44
N SER A 225 12.90 12.97 8.55
CA SER A 225 14.28 12.47 8.60
C SER A 225 14.55 11.26 7.70
N LEU A 226 13.56 10.39 7.47
CA LEU A 226 13.70 9.25 6.55
C LEU A 226 13.78 9.71 5.09
N LEU A 227 13.00 10.74 4.71
CA LEU A 227 13.06 11.33 3.38
C LEU A 227 14.43 11.94 3.07
N ARG A 228 15.13 12.48 4.09
CA ARG A 228 16.50 12.97 3.96
C ARG A 228 17.56 11.85 3.91
N GLN A 229 17.15 10.60 4.14
CA GLN A 229 18.05 9.45 4.25
C GLN A 229 17.84 8.40 3.15
N GLY A 230 17.38 8.84 1.97
CA GLY A 230 17.38 8.01 0.78
C GLY A 230 16.03 7.52 0.28
N TYR A 231 14.92 7.89 0.94
CA TYR A 231 13.58 7.71 0.41
C TYR A 231 13.17 8.91 -0.43
N ASP A 232 12.45 8.67 -1.52
CA ASP A 232 12.04 9.72 -2.46
C ASP A 232 10.83 10.49 -1.94
N ALA A 233 9.85 9.76 -1.41
CA ALA A 233 8.61 10.38 -0.96
C ALA A 233 7.91 9.59 0.15
N GLN A 234 6.91 10.24 0.74
CA GLN A 234 5.95 9.63 1.66
C GLN A 234 4.53 9.92 1.22
N TRP A 235 3.64 8.96 1.39
CA TRP A 235 2.20 9.16 1.30
C TRP A 235 1.77 10.23 2.31
N ASN A 236 1.08 11.26 1.82
CA ASN A 236 0.72 12.43 2.62
C ASN A 236 -0.72 12.31 3.15
N ASP A 237 -0.90 11.53 4.21
CA ASP A 237 -2.20 11.37 4.87
C ASP A 237 -2.75 12.68 5.39
N ASP A 238 -1.91 13.60 5.85
CA ASP A 238 -2.34 14.93 6.30
C ASP A 238 -3.06 15.70 5.19
N GLY A 239 -2.54 15.62 3.95
CA GLY A 239 -3.18 16.23 2.77
C GLY A 239 -4.53 15.59 2.46
N HIS A 240 -4.60 14.25 2.47
CA HIS A 240 -5.84 13.51 2.33
C HIS A 240 -6.87 13.92 3.39
N HIS A 241 -6.48 13.87 4.67
CA HIS A 241 -7.39 14.15 5.77
C HIS A 241 -7.97 15.57 5.70
N ALA A 242 -7.13 16.56 5.41
CA ALA A 242 -7.60 17.94 5.22
C ALA A 242 -8.59 18.08 4.06
N LEU A 243 -8.29 17.43 2.92
CA LEU A 243 -9.17 17.43 1.74
C LEU A 243 -10.46 16.67 2.00
N HIS A 244 -10.39 15.53 2.68
CA HIS A 244 -11.57 14.74 3.04
C HIS A 244 -12.55 15.54 3.91
N VAL A 245 -12.05 16.18 4.97
CA VAL A 245 -12.89 17.03 5.85
C VAL A 245 -13.51 18.19 5.07
N LEU A 246 -12.75 18.82 4.15
CA LEU A 246 -13.28 19.89 3.29
C LEU A 246 -14.39 19.41 2.37
N LEU A 247 -14.28 18.20 1.82
CA LEU A 247 -15.21 17.66 0.83
C LEU A 247 -16.47 17.06 1.45
N THR A 248 -16.36 16.47 2.63
CA THR A 248 -17.45 15.68 3.24
C THR A 248 -18.03 16.31 4.50
N GLY A 249 -17.26 17.15 5.20
CA GLY A 249 -17.60 17.66 6.52
C GLY A 249 -17.49 16.61 7.64
N GLU A 250 -17.01 15.40 7.34
CA GLU A 250 -16.77 14.35 8.34
C GLU A 250 -15.62 14.76 9.27
N ASN A 251 -15.82 14.59 10.57
CA ASN A 251 -14.86 14.99 11.60
C ASN A 251 -14.78 13.98 12.75
N ASP A 252 -15.07 12.72 12.48
CA ASP A 252 -14.98 11.62 13.45
C ASP A 252 -13.60 10.93 13.37
N GLY A 253 -13.25 10.14 14.35
CA GLY A 253 -12.01 9.37 14.37
C GLY A 253 -10.77 10.28 14.24
N TYR A 254 -9.86 9.94 13.35
CA TYR A 254 -8.61 10.68 13.09
C TYR A 254 -8.86 12.02 12.37
N TYR A 255 -10.01 12.23 11.71
CA TYR A 255 -10.36 13.51 11.08
C TYR A 255 -10.53 14.65 12.09
N GLN A 256 -10.74 14.34 13.38
CA GLN A 256 -10.79 15.33 14.47
C GLN A 256 -9.48 16.10 14.64
N ASP A 257 -8.36 15.55 14.17
CA ASP A 257 -7.05 16.21 14.23
C ASP A 257 -6.92 17.34 13.20
N TYR A 258 -7.94 17.54 12.33
CA TYR A 258 -7.94 18.57 11.26
C TYR A 258 -9.10 19.57 11.40
N PRO A 259 -9.24 20.28 12.55
CA PRO A 259 -10.40 21.13 12.86
C PRO A 259 -10.49 22.39 11.97
N GLU A 260 -9.36 22.84 11.41
CA GLU A 260 -9.27 23.97 10.46
C GLU A 260 -8.74 23.45 9.11
N PRO A 261 -9.55 22.65 8.35
CA PRO A 261 -9.02 21.85 7.26
C PRO A 261 -8.43 22.68 6.11
N LEU A 262 -8.97 23.88 5.85
CA LEU A 262 -8.39 24.78 4.84
C LEU A 262 -6.99 25.29 5.25
N ARG A 263 -6.78 25.57 6.53
CA ARG A 263 -5.47 25.96 7.05
C ARG A 263 -4.49 24.78 7.03
N CYS A 264 -4.98 23.59 7.39
CA CYS A 264 -4.22 22.36 7.31
C CYS A 264 -3.77 22.08 5.87
N LEU A 265 -4.69 22.18 4.91
CA LEU A 265 -4.38 22.01 3.49
C LEU A 265 -3.37 23.05 2.99
N ALA A 266 -3.54 24.32 3.34
CA ALA A 266 -2.60 25.38 2.96
C ALA A 266 -1.20 25.11 3.51
N ARG A 267 -1.09 24.65 4.76
CA ARG A 267 0.19 24.26 5.36
C ARG A 267 0.79 23.03 4.66
N CYS A 268 -0.03 22.04 4.39
CA CYS A 268 0.40 20.83 3.67
C CYS A 268 1.01 21.19 2.31
N LEU A 269 0.34 22.02 1.53
CA LEU A 269 0.84 22.44 0.21
C LEU A 269 2.10 23.32 0.29
N ALA A 270 2.27 24.08 1.36
CA ALA A 270 3.40 24.99 1.52
C ALA A 270 4.63 24.34 2.20
N GLU A 271 4.39 23.39 3.10
CA GLU A 271 5.43 22.89 4.04
C GLU A 271 5.50 21.33 4.06
N GLY A 272 4.66 20.63 3.32
CA GLY A 272 4.61 19.17 3.25
C GLY A 272 3.65 18.54 4.26
N PHE A 273 4.03 18.40 5.53
CA PHE A 273 3.14 17.85 6.56
C PHE A 273 2.38 18.93 7.31
N VAL A 274 1.19 18.57 7.81
CA VAL A 274 0.43 19.40 8.76
C VAL A 274 1.07 19.31 10.14
N TYR A 275 1.37 18.08 10.59
CA TYR A 275 2.01 17.84 11.88
C TYR A 275 3.53 17.78 11.71
N GLN A 276 4.23 18.73 12.35
CA GLN A 276 5.69 18.89 12.27
C GLN A 276 6.34 18.96 13.67
N GLY A 277 5.76 18.26 14.66
CA GLY A 277 6.17 18.21 16.05
C GLY A 277 5.07 18.68 17.00
N GLU A 278 3.96 19.20 16.50
CA GLU A 278 2.82 19.59 17.31
C GLU A 278 2.12 18.37 17.93
N ALA A 279 1.45 18.60 19.06
CA ALA A 279 0.65 17.57 19.72
C ALA A 279 -0.64 17.29 18.93
N ASN A 280 -0.93 16.01 18.69
CA ASN A 280 -2.23 15.55 18.20
C ASN A 280 -3.31 15.65 19.29
N ARG A 281 -4.56 15.28 19.00
CA ARG A 281 -5.69 15.28 19.96
C ARG A 281 -5.44 14.47 21.24
N HIS A 282 -4.51 13.52 21.21
CA HIS A 282 -4.12 12.71 22.38
C HIS A 282 -2.97 13.33 23.18
N GLY A 283 -2.53 14.55 22.84
CA GLY A 283 -1.41 15.23 23.48
C GLY A 283 -0.04 14.64 23.17
N ARG A 284 0.10 13.84 22.11
CA ARG A 284 1.37 13.24 21.69
C ARG A 284 1.95 14.05 20.55
N PRO A 285 3.25 14.40 20.59
CA PRO A 285 3.92 15.01 19.45
C PRO A 285 3.83 14.09 18.23
N ARG A 286 3.53 14.68 17.06
CA ARG A 286 3.49 13.98 15.76
C ARG A 286 4.28 14.78 14.72
N GLY A 287 5.07 14.08 13.94
CA GLY A 287 5.78 14.66 12.81
C GLY A 287 7.13 15.30 13.15
N GLU A 288 7.82 15.62 12.09
CA GLU A 288 9.08 16.36 12.10
C GLU A 288 8.99 17.54 11.11
N PRO A 289 9.76 18.63 11.29
CA PRO A 289 9.81 19.73 10.33
C PRO A 289 10.09 19.24 8.91
N SER A 290 9.27 19.68 7.94
CA SER A 290 9.32 19.23 6.55
C SER A 290 9.39 20.34 5.51
N ALA A 291 9.34 21.60 5.92
CA ALA A 291 9.30 22.77 5.02
C ALA A 291 10.55 22.95 4.14
N ASP A 292 11.66 22.27 4.44
CA ASP A 292 12.89 22.24 3.64
C ASP A 292 12.91 21.14 2.57
N LEU A 293 11.94 20.23 2.59
CA LEU A 293 11.81 19.17 1.60
C LEU A 293 11.18 19.70 0.30
N ALA A 294 11.61 19.12 -0.83
CA ALA A 294 10.97 19.43 -2.10
C ALA A 294 9.53 18.95 -2.14
N PRO A 295 8.61 19.62 -2.86
CA PRO A 295 7.21 19.20 -2.90
C PRO A 295 6.97 17.78 -3.40
N ASP A 296 7.82 17.29 -4.31
CA ASP A 296 7.77 15.92 -4.83
C ASP A 296 8.22 14.86 -3.82
N ALA A 297 8.68 15.26 -2.63
CA ALA A 297 8.87 14.34 -1.49
C ALA A 297 7.53 13.89 -0.85
N PHE A 298 6.40 14.34 -1.37
CA PHE A 298 5.08 14.01 -0.86
C PHE A 298 4.19 13.47 -1.97
N VAL A 299 3.55 12.32 -1.72
CA VAL A 299 2.53 11.76 -2.61
C VAL A 299 1.16 12.25 -2.13
N LEU A 300 0.47 13.01 -2.96
CA LEU A 300 -0.85 13.56 -2.66
C LEU A 300 -1.95 12.70 -3.31
N PHE A 301 -2.91 12.30 -2.53
CA PHE A 301 -4.07 11.52 -2.98
C PHE A 301 -5.36 12.02 -2.36
N LEU A 302 -6.46 11.87 -3.07
CA LEU A 302 -7.82 12.06 -2.56
C LEU A 302 -8.34 10.78 -1.92
N GLN A 303 -7.99 9.65 -2.48
CA GLN A 303 -8.33 8.31 -2.02
C GLN A 303 -7.17 7.35 -2.26
N ASN A 304 -7.11 6.31 -1.44
CA ASN A 304 -6.32 5.11 -1.65
C ASN A 304 -7.11 3.92 -1.08
N HIS A 305 -6.55 2.71 -1.14
CA HIS A 305 -7.20 1.51 -0.63
C HIS A 305 -7.60 1.65 0.85
N ASP A 306 -6.72 2.24 1.66
CA ASP A 306 -6.89 2.37 3.11
C ASP A 306 -8.01 3.35 3.47
N GLN A 307 -7.99 4.53 2.84
CA GLN A 307 -8.93 5.61 3.15
C GLN A 307 -10.37 5.28 2.71
N VAL A 308 -10.52 4.50 1.63
CA VAL A 308 -11.84 4.03 1.19
C VAL A 308 -12.24 2.75 1.92
N GLY A 309 -11.36 1.76 1.98
CA GLY A 309 -11.69 0.42 2.45
C GLY A 309 -11.82 0.28 3.97
N ASN A 310 -11.26 1.21 4.74
CA ASN A 310 -11.50 1.28 6.19
C ASN A 310 -12.78 2.01 6.57
N ARG A 311 -13.57 2.50 5.62
CA ARG A 311 -14.92 2.97 5.87
C ARG A 311 -15.86 1.77 6.07
N ALA A 312 -16.91 1.97 6.88
CA ALA A 312 -17.85 0.90 7.22
C ALA A 312 -18.50 0.24 5.98
N PHE A 313 -18.76 1.03 4.94
CA PHE A 313 -19.39 0.58 3.70
C PHE A 313 -18.56 0.89 2.45
N GLY A 314 -17.31 1.31 2.62
CA GLY A 314 -16.36 1.52 1.54
C GLY A 314 -16.76 2.62 0.54
N GLU A 315 -17.50 3.65 0.99
CA GLU A 315 -18.01 4.70 0.11
C GLU A 315 -16.87 5.58 -0.43
N ARG A 316 -16.95 5.85 -1.71
CA ARG A 316 -16.00 6.71 -2.43
C ARG A 316 -16.38 8.17 -2.38
N LEU A 317 -15.43 9.09 -2.57
CA LEU A 317 -15.69 10.53 -2.68
C LEU A 317 -16.66 10.89 -3.80
N SER A 318 -16.73 10.09 -4.87
CA SER A 318 -17.73 10.23 -5.94
C SER A 318 -19.19 10.11 -5.46
N VAL A 319 -19.40 9.49 -4.27
CA VAL A 319 -20.70 9.35 -3.61
C VAL A 319 -20.88 10.34 -2.46
N LEU A 320 -19.79 10.63 -1.74
CA LEU A 320 -19.82 11.42 -0.50
C LEU A 320 -19.75 12.94 -0.74
N ALA A 321 -18.99 13.36 -1.78
CA ALA A 321 -18.70 14.77 -2.02
C ALA A 321 -19.63 15.39 -3.05
N GLU A 322 -19.81 16.71 -2.94
CA GLU A 322 -20.48 17.48 -3.98
C GLU A 322 -19.64 17.44 -5.28
N PRO A 323 -20.23 17.16 -6.47
CA PRO A 323 -19.46 16.91 -7.70
C PRO A 323 -18.56 18.07 -8.14
N GLN A 324 -18.94 19.32 -7.91
CA GLN A 324 -18.09 20.47 -8.29
C GLN A 324 -16.92 20.64 -7.33
N ALA A 325 -17.13 20.40 -6.03
CA ALA A 325 -16.08 20.41 -5.03
C ALA A 325 -15.06 19.28 -5.29
N LEU A 326 -15.54 18.09 -5.64
CA LEU A 326 -14.67 16.96 -5.99
C LEU A 326 -13.82 17.28 -7.23
N ARG A 327 -14.40 17.87 -8.29
CA ARG A 327 -13.64 18.30 -9.48
C ARG A 327 -12.56 19.31 -9.14
N LEU A 328 -12.84 20.25 -8.23
CA LEU A 328 -11.84 21.21 -7.77
C LEU A 328 -10.70 20.52 -7.01
N ALA A 329 -11.03 19.56 -6.15
CA ALA A 329 -10.03 18.79 -5.41
C ALA A 329 -9.15 17.94 -6.33
N ILE A 330 -9.73 17.29 -7.35
CA ILE A 330 -8.99 16.55 -8.38
C ILE A 330 -8.05 17.51 -9.14
N ALA A 331 -8.53 18.68 -9.53
CA ALA A 331 -7.70 19.67 -10.21
C ALA A 331 -6.54 20.15 -9.31
N LEU A 332 -6.79 20.35 -8.01
CA LEU A 332 -5.75 20.69 -7.05
C LEU A 332 -4.72 19.59 -6.94
N GLN A 333 -5.14 18.33 -6.77
CA GLN A 333 -4.25 17.15 -6.67
C GLN A 333 -3.35 17.04 -7.90
N LEU A 334 -3.92 17.15 -9.11
CA LEU A 334 -3.19 16.96 -10.36
C LEU A 334 -2.29 18.15 -10.74
N LEU A 335 -2.57 19.34 -10.21
CA LEU A 335 -1.83 20.59 -10.52
C LEU A 335 -0.90 21.00 -9.39
N ALA A 336 -0.99 20.39 -8.21
CA ALA A 336 -0.04 20.62 -7.13
C ALA A 336 1.36 20.10 -7.53
N PRO A 337 2.44 20.69 -6.97
CA PRO A 337 3.80 20.22 -7.27
C PRO A 337 4.19 18.94 -6.53
N MET A 338 3.25 18.30 -5.83
CA MET A 338 3.38 16.98 -5.22
C MET A 338 3.13 15.89 -6.24
N ILE A 339 3.58 14.67 -5.97
CA ILE A 339 3.31 13.53 -6.83
C ILE A 339 1.86 13.08 -6.64
N PRO A 340 1.03 13.07 -7.69
CA PRO A 340 -0.35 12.63 -7.57
C PRO A 340 -0.46 11.10 -7.58
N LEU A 341 -1.32 10.55 -6.69
CA LEU A 341 -1.74 9.16 -6.71
C LEU A 341 -3.26 9.10 -6.91
N LEU A 342 -3.69 8.34 -7.90
CA LEU A 342 -5.07 8.01 -8.19
C LEU A 342 -5.36 6.58 -7.73
N PHE A 343 -6.45 6.37 -7.05
CA PHE A 343 -6.93 5.03 -6.71
C PHE A 343 -7.85 4.48 -7.79
N MET A 344 -7.74 3.20 -8.10
CA MET A 344 -8.53 2.53 -9.15
C MET A 344 -10.00 2.90 -9.10
N GLY A 345 -10.56 3.30 -10.26
CA GLY A 345 -11.93 3.75 -10.41
C GLY A 345 -12.13 5.26 -10.25
N GLU A 346 -11.12 6.03 -9.81
CA GLU A 346 -11.25 7.49 -9.73
C GLU A 346 -11.38 8.12 -11.13
N GLU A 347 -10.70 7.56 -12.13
CA GLU A 347 -10.70 8.03 -13.51
C GLU A 347 -12.08 7.98 -14.18
N CYS A 348 -12.97 7.14 -13.68
CA CYS A 348 -14.35 7.03 -14.17
C CYS A 348 -15.40 7.48 -13.13
N ALA A 349 -14.95 8.06 -12.00
CA ALA A 349 -15.81 8.41 -10.87
C ALA A 349 -16.66 7.22 -10.39
N ALA A 350 -16.04 6.05 -10.28
CA ALA A 350 -16.69 4.81 -9.84
C ALA A 350 -17.50 5.03 -8.55
N ARG A 351 -18.69 4.47 -8.51
CA ARG A 351 -19.60 4.54 -7.37
C ARG A 351 -19.62 3.25 -6.54
N GLU A 352 -19.08 2.19 -7.11
CA GLU A 352 -18.93 0.90 -6.45
C GLU A 352 -18.02 1.09 -5.23
N PRO A 353 -18.41 0.54 -4.07
CA PRO A 353 -17.59 0.64 -2.87
C PRO A 353 -16.28 -0.13 -3.05
N PHE A 354 -15.26 0.27 -2.34
CA PHE A 354 -14.10 -0.59 -2.11
C PHE A 354 -14.11 -1.02 -0.65
N LEU A 355 -14.33 -2.32 -0.41
CA LEU A 355 -14.56 -2.88 0.91
C LEU A 355 -13.32 -3.63 1.40
N TYR A 356 -13.13 -3.70 2.72
CA TYR A 356 -12.15 -4.62 3.29
C TYR A 356 -12.61 -6.06 3.09
N PHE A 357 -11.77 -6.88 2.48
CA PHE A 357 -12.04 -8.29 2.23
C PHE A 357 -10.84 -9.20 2.50
N THR A 358 -11.15 -10.40 2.98
CA THR A 358 -10.24 -11.52 3.23
C THR A 358 -10.88 -12.83 2.77
N ASP A 359 -10.17 -13.94 2.93
CA ASP A 359 -10.68 -15.30 2.63
C ASP A 359 -10.35 -16.27 3.77
N HIS A 360 -10.35 -15.78 5.00
CA HIS A 360 -10.10 -16.61 6.18
C HIS A 360 -11.26 -17.58 6.43
N GLN A 361 -10.95 -18.70 7.08
CA GLN A 361 -11.90 -19.74 7.39
C GLN A 361 -11.99 -19.99 8.91
N GLY A 362 -13.08 -20.62 9.35
CA GLY A 362 -13.27 -21.06 10.74
C GLY A 362 -13.18 -19.92 11.76
N GLU A 363 -12.51 -20.18 12.88
CA GLU A 363 -12.40 -19.24 14.01
C GLU A 363 -11.71 -17.91 13.63
N LEU A 364 -10.77 -17.93 12.69
CA LEU A 364 -10.11 -16.71 12.23
C LEU A 364 -11.09 -15.81 11.46
N ALA A 365 -11.92 -16.40 10.60
CA ALA A 365 -12.96 -15.65 9.90
C ALA A 365 -13.95 -14.98 10.87
N ASP A 366 -14.34 -15.70 11.93
CA ASP A 366 -15.22 -15.17 12.98
C ASP A 366 -14.55 -14.03 13.75
N ALA A 367 -13.25 -14.19 14.08
CA ALA A 367 -12.48 -13.17 14.78
C ALA A 367 -12.34 -11.88 13.96
N VAL A 368 -12.05 -12.00 12.65
CA VAL A 368 -11.96 -10.85 11.74
C VAL A 368 -13.31 -10.12 11.62
N ARG A 369 -14.40 -10.87 11.46
CA ARG A 369 -15.76 -10.30 11.40
C ARG A 369 -16.13 -9.55 12.68
N GLU A 370 -15.82 -10.13 13.83
CA GLU A 370 -16.12 -9.51 15.12
C GLU A 370 -15.22 -8.31 15.39
N GLY A 371 -13.93 -8.38 15.00
CA GLY A 371 -13.00 -7.27 15.07
C GLY A 371 -13.51 -6.04 14.32
N ARG A 372 -13.96 -6.21 13.08
CA ARG A 372 -14.55 -5.12 12.27
C ARG A 372 -15.82 -4.55 12.91
N ARG A 373 -16.71 -5.39 13.44
CA ARG A 373 -17.92 -4.94 14.16
C ARG A 373 -17.58 -4.11 15.38
N LYS A 374 -16.57 -4.53 16.16
CA LYS A 374 -16.12 -3.80 17.35
C LYS A 374 -15.52 -2.44 16.97
N GLU A 375 -14.66 -2.41 15.97
CA GLU A 375 -14.06 -1.19 15.44
C GLU A 375 -15.12 -0.15 15.08
N PHE A 376 -16.11 -0.52 14.27
CA PHE A 376 -17.18 0.40 13.87
C PHE A 376 -18.20 0.68 14.98
N GLY A 377 -18.32 -0.20 15.97
CA GLY A 377 -19.15 0.07 17.14
C GLY A 377 -18.65 1.25 18.00
N GLU A 378 -17.37 1.57 17.89
CA GLU A 378 -16.74 2.72 18.55
C GLU A 378 -16.89 4.02 17.74
N PHE A 379 -17.12 3.93 16.42
CA PHE A 379 -17.44 5.07 15.57
C PHE A 379 -18.96 5.35 15.64
N GLY A 380 -19.34 6.41 16.32
CA GLY A 380 -20.73 6.72 16.67
C GLY A 380 -21.69 7.08 15.54
N ARG A 381 -21.31 6.95 14.26
CA ARG A 381 -22.15 7.29 13.11
C ARG A 381 -22.18 6.17 12.08
N PHE A 382 -23.17 5.31 12.20
CA PHE A 382 -23.72 4.62 11.02
C PHE A 382 -24.71 5.61 10.36
N GLY A 383 -24.73 5.67 9.02
CA GLY A 383 -25.75 6.43 8.29
C GLY A 383 -27.16 6.00 8.70
N GLU A 384 -28.18 6.83 8.44
CA GLU A 384 -29.57 6.55 8.82
C GLU A 384 -30.00 5.14 8.36
N GLY A 385 -30.40 4.29 9.31
CA GLY A 385 -30.84 2.91 9.05
C GLY A 385 -29.75 1.83 9.00
N ALA A 386 -28.47 2.17 9.07
CA ALA A 386 -27.39 1.18 9.15
C ALA A 386 -27.23 0.66 10.58
N THR A 387 -26.98 -0.63 10.70
CA THR A 387 -26.72 -1.31 11.98
C THR A 387 -25.41 -2.09 11.87
N LEU A 388 -24.81 -2.45 13.02
CA LEU A 388 -23.64 -3.34 13.06
C LEU A 388 -23.88 -4.67 12.30
N ALA A 389 -25.15 -5.12 12.24
CA ALA A 389 -25.52 -6.34 11.51
C ALA A 389 -25.51 -6.15 9.98
N SER A 390 -25.57 -4.90 9.48
CA SER A 390 -25.53 -4.62 8.04
C SER A 390 -24.13 -4.39 7.49
N LEU A 391 -23.09 -4.44 8.34
CA LEU A 391 -21.70 -4.34 7.90
C LEU A 391 -21.37 -5.51 6.96
N PRO A 392 -20.69 -5.25 5.84
CA PRO A 392 -20.21 -6.31 4.95
C PRO A 392 -19.33 -7.30 5.70
N ASP A 393 -19.55 -8.61 5.48
CA ASP A 393 -18.67 -9.64 6.00
C ASP A 393 -17.37 -9.67 5.19
N PRO A 394 -16.20 -9.41 5.79
CA PRO A 394 -14.93 -9.40 5.05
C PRO A 394 -14.63 -10.71 4.30
N ASN A 395 -15.10 -11.84 4.79
CA ASN A 395 -14.83 -13.15 4.22
C ASN A 395 -15.88 -13.57 3.15
N ALA A 396 -16.94 -12.79 2.96
CA ALA A 396 -17.96 -13.11 1.96
C ALA A 396 -17.47 -12.81 0.53
N VAL A 397 -17.82 -13.68 -0.41
CA VAL A 397 -17.52 -13.49 -1.84
C VAL A 397 -18.15 -12.20 -2.36
N GLU A 398 -19.37 -11.90 -1.92
CA GLU A 398 -20.10 -10.68 -2.29
C GLU A 398 -19.35 -9.40 -1.90
N THR A 399 -18.62 -9.39 -0.79
CA THR A 399 -17.82 -8.25 -0.36
C THR A 399 -16.68 -7.96 -1.35
N PHE A 400 -16.02 -9.00 -1.82
CA PHE A 400 -15.01 -8.91 -2.87
C PHE A 400 -15.62 -8.49 -4.22
N GLU A 401 -16.70 -9.15 -4.67
CA GLU A 401 -17.31 -8.85 -5.97
C GLU A 401 -17.87 -7.42 -6.04
N ARG A 402 -18.42 -6.91 -4.95
CA ARG A 402 -18.90 -5.51 -4.85
C ARG A 402 -17.78 -4.47 -4.92
N SER A 403 -16.55 -4.86 -4.62
CA SER A 403 -15.39 -3.97 -4.65
C SER A 403 -14.77 -3.80 -6.04
N ARG A 404 -15.23 -4.55 -7.04
CA ARG A 404 -14.76 -4.41 -8.42
C ARG A 404 -15.20 -3.07 -9.00
N PRO A 405 -14.27 -2.28 -9.57
CA PRO A 405 -14.65 -1.09 -10.32
C PRO A 405 -15.44 -1.51 -11.56
N GLY A 406 -16.52 -0.78 -11.86
CA GLY A 406 -17.40 -1.03 -13.00
C GLY A 406 -16.80 -0.66 -14.36
#